data_2cecdd3d2f23849cfef1424f9dca881a
#
_entry.id   2cecdd3d2f23849cfef1424f9dca881a
#
_cell.length_a   1.000
_cell.length_b   1.000
_cell.length_c   1.000
_cell.angle_alpha   90.00
_cell.angle_beta   90.00
_cell.angle_gamma   90.00
#
_symmetry.space_group_name_H-M   'P 1'
#
loop_
_entity.id
_entity.type
_entity.pdbx_description
1 polymer ?
#
loop_
_entity_poly.entity_id
_entity_poly.type
_entity_poly.pdbx_seq_one_letter_code
_entity_poly.pdbx_strand_id
1 'polypeptide(L)'
;MVNVIDYMPGDTLLHRLNPVVKLGLAAAIIIGIFLSDTYMALLGFLALTLALGAYAGVADRLLALLKLLIPLALIMLVLQLAFMRDGNMAWGFITDTGLITGSKACLRLLGVALPLILMLMVTKLNDLANACVEVLHVPYRYAFTFTTALRFVPVFGQEMNAIMEAQTARGVEYDTRNPVKKLKLMLPPCVPLLISSVGKTDATALAAEQRGFYLRTRASSYKRYPIKGLDIAVLIVSIALIAIGFLF
;
A
#
# COMPACT_ATOMS: atom_id res chain seq x y z
N MET A 1 -14.76 7.71 -9.11
CA MET A 1 -13.52 6.96 -9.37
C MET A 1 -13.59 5.69 -8.54
N VAL A 2 -13.51 4.51 -9.17
CA VAL A 2 -13.47 3.24 -8.44
C VAL A 2 -12.16 3.24 -7.65
N ASN A 3 -12.23 3.25 -6.32
CA ASN A 3 -11.05 3.13 -5.47
C ASN A 3 -10.47 1.72 -5.68
N VAL A 4 -9.46 1.65 -6.54
CA VAL A 4 -8.85 0.37 -6.98
C VAL A 4 -8.13 -0.33 -5.83
N ILE A 5 -7.80 0.41 -4.75
CA ILE A 5 -6.99 -0.06 -3.61
C ILE A 5 -7.85 -0.37 -2.36
N ASP A 6 -9.18 -0.29 -2.44
CA ASP A 6 -10.03 -0.56 -1.28
C ASP A 6 -10.03 -2.05 -0.90
N TYR A 7 -10.08 -2.31 0.42
CA TYR A 7 -10.24 -3.65 0.97
C TYR A 7 -11.45 -4.37 0.37
N MET A 8 -11.24 -5.58 -0.13
CA MET A 8 -12.30 -6.48 -0.60
C MET A 8 -12.58 -7.54 0.46
N PRO A 9 -13.83 -7.63 0.95
CA PRO A 9 -14.22 -8.73 1.82
C PRO A 9 -14.22 -10.04 1.02
N GLY A 10 -13.64 -11.09 1.59
CA GLY A 10 -13.59 -12.42 1.00
C GLY A 10 -13.36 -13.47 2.07
N ASP A 11 -13.70 -14.74 1.77
CA ASP A 11 -13.62 -15.87 2.70
C ASP A 11 -12.49 -16.85 2.39
N THR A 12 -11.55 -16.47 1.52
CA THR A 12 -10.44 -17.35 1.14
C THR A 12 -9.46 -17.56 2.29
N LEU A 13 -8.64 -18.60 2.22
CA LEU A 13 -7.59 -18.83 3.23
C LEU A 13 -6.68 -17.61 3.40
N LEU A 14 -6.39 -16.90 2.30
CA LEU A 14 -5.59 -15.69 2.35
C LEU A 14 -6.26 -14.58 3.19
N HIS A 15 -7.58 -14.44 3.16
CA HIS A 15 -8.30 -13.47 4.00
C HIS A 15 -8.27 -13.84 5.48
N ARG A 16 -8.26 -15.13 5.81
CA ARG A 16 -8.30 -15.66 7.20
C ARG A 16 -6.94 -15.68 7.90
N LEU A 17 -5.84 -15.49 7.17
CA LEU A 17 -4.48 -15.42 7.74
C LEU A 17 -4.33 -14.19 8.63
N ASN A 18 -3.40 -14.31 9.60
CA ASN A 18 -3.00 -13.19 10.45
C ASN A 18 -2.45 -12.03 9.60
N PRO A 19 -2.89 -10.77 9.82
CA PRO A 19 -2.44 -9.61 9.04
C PRO A 19 -0.91 -9.42 9.01
N VAL A 20 -0.21 -9.73 10.11
CA VAL A 20 1.25 -9.65 10.18
C VAL A 20 1.92 -10.69 9.28
N VAL A 21 1.34 -11.90 9.21
CA VAL A 21 1.87 -12.97 8.34
C VAL A 21 1.68 -12.64 6.87
N LYS A 22 0.55 -12.01 6.51
CA LYS A 22 0.34 -11.50 5.14
C LYS A 22 1.36 -10.42 4.76
N LEU A 23 1.65 -9.51 5.69
CA LEU A 23 2.70 -8.51 5.51
C LEU A 23 4.06 -9.19 5.32
N GLY A 24 4.37 -10.20 6.14
CA GLY A 24 5.58 -11.00 6.03
C GLY A 24 5.70 -11.71 4.68
N LEU A 25 4.60 -12.29 4.17
CA LEU A 25 4.57 -12.92 2.84
C LEU A 25 4.80 -11.90 1.72
N ALA A 26 4.15 -10.74 1.76
CA ALA A 26 4.37 -9.69 0.79
C ALA A 26 5.82 -9.19 0.81
N ALA A 27 6.38 -8.96 2.01
CA ALA A 27 7.78 -8.58 2.18
C ALA A 27 8.74 -9.65 1.67
N ALA A 28 8.46 -10.94 1.92
CA ALA A 28 9.29 -12.05 1.44
C ALA A 28 9.32 -12.13 -0.09
N ILE A 29 8.18 -11.94 -0.76
CA ILE A 29 8.11 -11.89 -2.22
C ILE A 29 8.94 -10.70 -2.73
N ILE A 30 8.80 -9.53 -2.13
CA ILE A 30 9.55 -8.33 -2.51
C ILE A 30 11.06 -8.54 -2.34
N ILE A 31 11.50 -9.07 -1.20
CA ILE A 31 12.91 -9.37 -0.94
C ILE A 31 13.44 -10.41 -1.94
N GLY A 32 12.65 -11.47 -2.20
CA GLY A 32 13.00 -12.49 -3.20
C GLY A 32 13.20 -11.91 -4.60
N ILE A 33 12.36 -10.98 -5.02
CA ILE A 33 12.48 -10.27 -6.31
C ILE A 33 13.75 -9.39 -6.37
N PHE A 34 14.11 -8.73 -5.26
CA PHE A 34 15.32 -7.92 -5.23
C PHE A 34 16.60 -8.75 -5.26
N LEU A 35 16.59 -9.91 -4.61
CA LEU A 35 17.75 -10.82 -4.57
C LEU A 35 17.94 -11.59 -5.87
N SER A 36 16.86 -11.77 -6.65
CA SER A 36 16.86 -12.58 -7.86
C SER A 36 17.38 -11.81 -9.08
N ASP A 37 18.35 -12.40 -9.80
CA ASP A 37 18.89 -11.85 -11.03
C ASP A 37 18.42 -12.58 -12.30
N THR A 38 17.73 -13.71 -12.15
CA THR A 38 17.29 -14.55 -13.25
C THR A 38 15.88 -14.18 -13.71
N TYR A 39 15.66 -14.08 -15.04
CA TYR A 39 14.33 -13.81 -15.62
C TYR A 39 13.27 -14.82 -15.18
N MET A 40 13.64 -16.11 -15.11
CA MET A 40 12.71 -17.19 -14.69
C MET A 40 12.20 -16.97 -13.28
N ALA A 41 13.06 -16.53 -12.35
CA ALA A 41 12.66 -16.26 -10.99
C ALA A 41 11.76 -15.01 -10.89
N LEU A 42 12.12 -13.91 -11.59
CA LEU A 42 11.30 -12.70 -11.63
C LEU A 42 9.89 -12.96 -12.17
N LEU A 43 9.79 -13.71 -13.28
CA LEU A 43 8.51 -14.13 -13.85
C LEU A 43 7.77 -15.10 -12.94
N GLY A 44 8.47 -16.00 -12.24
CA GLY A 44 7.90 -16.91 -11.26
C GLY A 44 7.26 -16.18 -10.08
N PHE A 45 7.93 -15.18 -9.50
CA PHE A 45 7.38 -14.34 -8.43
C PHE A 45 6.17 -13.52 -8.91
N LEU A 46 6.23 -12.98 -10.12
CA LEU A 46 5.11 -12.25 -10.71
C LEU A 46 3.90 -13.18 -10.90
N ALA A 47 4.11 -14.36 -11.49
CA ALA A 47 3.07 -15.36 -11.69
C ALA A 47 2.48 -15.84 -10.35
N LEU A 48 3.32 -16.07 -9.33
CA LEU A 48 2.89 -16.42 -7.99
C LEU A 48 1.98 -15.34 -7.40
N THR A 49 2.35 -14.08 -7.52
CA THR A 49 1.54 -12.96 -7.00
C THR A 49 0.19 -12.88 -7.72
N LEU A 50 0.17 -13.05 -9.03
CA LEU A 50 -1.07 -13.09 -9.82
C LEU A 50 -1.94 -14.30 -9.45
N ALA A 51 -1.34 -15.46 -9.24
CA ALA A 51 -2.06 -16.68 -8.79
C ALA A 51 -2.67 -16.49 -7.39
N LEU A 52 -1.93 -15.87 -6.45
CA LEU A 52 -2.45 -15.52 -5.13
C LEU A 52 -3.60 -14.50 -5.23
N GLY A 53 -3.51 -13.53 -6.13
CA GLY A 53 -4.58 -12.57 -6.41
C GLY A 53 -5.82 -13.23 -7.02
N ALA A 54 -5.65 -14.17 -7.93
CA ALA A 54 -6.74 -14.96 -8.51
C ALA A 54 -7.42 -15.82 -7.43
N TYR A 55 -6.63 -16.48 -6.59
CA TYR A 55 -7.15 -17.26 -5.46
C TYR A 55 -7.92 -16.38 -4.45
N ALA A 56 -7.47 -15.16 -4.20
CA ALA A 56 -8.14 -14.20 -3.32
C ALA A 56 -9.41 -13.58 -3.92
N GLY A 57 -9.70 -13.81 -5.21
CA GLY A 57 -10.86 -13.23 -5.91
C GLY A 57 -10.67 -11.74 -6.26
N VAL A 58 -9.43 -11.25 -6.28
CA VAL A 58 -9.09 -9.85 -6.61
C VAL A 58 -8.36 -9.72 -7.95
N ALA A 59 -8.39 -10.78 -8.78
CA ALA A 59 -7.66 -10.85 -10.04
C ALA A 59 -7.95 -9.68 -10.98
N ASP A 60 -9.22 -9.30 -11.15
CA ASP A 60 -9.62 -8.22 -12.06
C ASP A 60 -9.01 -6.89 -11.69
N ARG A 61 -8.98 -6.59 -10.38
CA ARG A 61 -8.36 -5.34 -9.89
C ARG A 61 -6.84 -5.38 -9.99
N LEU A 62 -6.25 -6.55 -9.70
CA LEU A 62 -4.80 -6.74 -9.82
C LEU A 62 -4.35 -6.60 -11.28
N LEU A 63 -5.11 -7.15 -12.23
CA LEU A 63 -4.87 -6.97 -13.68
C LEU A 63 -5.10 -5.52 -14.14
N ALA A 64 -6.09 -4.83 -13.59
CA ALA A 64 -6.30 -3.41 -13.87
C ALA A 64 -5.12 -2.55 -13.39
N LEU A 65 -4.57 -2.86 -12.21
CA LEU A 65 -3.36 -2.22 -11.70
C LEU A 65 -2.13 -2.57 -12.52
N LEU A 66 -1.98 -3.81 -12.93
CA LEU A 66 -0.91 -4.22 -13.84
C LEU A 66 -0.96 -3.38 -15.13
N LYS A 67 -2.14 -3.23 -15.75
CA LYS A 67 -2.34 -2.37 -16.93
C LYS A 67 -1.98 -0.91 -16.66
N LEU A 68 -2.27 -0.40 -15.47
CA LEU A 68 -1.92 0.97 -15.07
C LEU A 68 -0.41 1.15 -14.87
N LEU A 69 0.31 0.11 -14.40
CA LEU A 69 1.75 0.14 -14.17
C LEU A 69 2.58 -0.10 -15.43
N ILE A 70 2.03 -0.76 -16.46
CA ILE A 70 2.73 -1.01 -17.74
C ILE A 70 3.28 0.26 -18.37
N PRO A 71 2.55 1.37 -18.53
CA PRO A 71 3.09 2.59 -19.09
C PRO A 71 4.30 3.14 -18.31
N LEU A 72 4.23 3.06 -16.97
CA LEU A 72 5.33 3.48 -16.09
C LEU A 72 6.56 2.58 -16.28
N ALA A 73 6.36 1.26 -16.37
CA ALA A 73 7.41 0.30 -16.64
C ALA A 73 8.05 0.55 -18.02
N LEU A 74 7.25 0.86 -19.06
CA LEU A 74 7.74 1.21 -20.39
C LEU A 74 8.56 2.51 -20.38
N ILE A 75 8.12 3.53 -19.67
CA ILE A 75 8.90 4.77 -19.50
C ILE A 75 10.25 4.45 -18.84
N MET A 76 10.26 3.61 -17.80
CA MET A 76 11.48 3.19 -17.13
C MET A 76 12.42 2.43 -18.08
N LEU A 77 11.88 1.55 -18.92
CA LEU A 77 12.65 0.83 -19.94
C LEU A 77 13.29 1.81 -20.93
N VAL A 78 12.52 2.76 -21.47
CA VAL A 78 13.01 3.77 -22.40
C VAL A 78 14.11 4.62 -21.79
N LEU A 79 13.95 5.04 -20.52
CA LEU A 79 14.98 5.78 -19.80
C LEU A 79 16.26 4.96 -19.63
N GLN A 80 16.15 3.69 -19.26
CA GLN A 80 17.31 2.79 -19.14
C GLN A 80 18.05 2.62 -20.47
N LEU A 81 17.32 2.43 -21.57
CA LEU A 81 17.90 2.35 -22.93
C LEU A 81 18.58 3.66 -23.35
N ALA A 82 18.05 4.82 -22.93
CA ALA A 82 18.61 6.11 -23.27
C ALA A 82 19.89 6.46 -22.50
N PHE A 83 19.94 6.08 -21.19
CA PHE A 83 21.01 6.47 -20.29
C PHE A 83 22.11 5.41 -20.12
N MET A 84 21.78 4.11 -20.18
CA MET A 84 22.75 3.02 -20.12
C MET A 84 23.35 2.76 -21.49
N ARG A 85 24.57 3.27 -21.71
CA ARG A 85 25.33 3.10 -22.95
C ARG A 85 26.52 2.13 -22.81
N ASP A 86 26.62 1.42 -21.71
CA ASP A 86 27.67 0.44 -21.47
C ASP A 86 27.35 -0.88 -22.15
N GLY A 87 28.26 -1.41 -22.98
CA GLY A 87 28.16 -2.70 -23.65
C GLY A 87 28.21 -2.65 -25.16
N ASN A 88 28.01 -3.81 -25.83
CA ASN A 88 28.01 -3.93 -27.27
C ASN A 88 26.74 -3.31 -27.87
N MET A 89 26.89 -2.52 -28.93
CA MET A 89 25.74 -1.96 -29.65
C MET A 89 25.00 -3.09 -30.39
N ALA A 90 23.79 -3.40 -29.94
CA ALA A 90 22.94 -4.42 -30.60
C ALA A 90 22.29 -3.87 -31.86
N TRP A 91 21.77 -2.63 -31.81
CA TRP A 91 21.14 -1.96 -32.95
C TRP A 91 21.10 -0.44 -32.75
N GLY A 92 21.94 0.32 -33.40
CA GLY A 92 21.96 1.79 -33.40
C GLY A 92 22.22 2.37 -31.97
N PHE A 93 21.19 2.82 -31.31
CA PHE A 93 21.26 3.41 -29.93
C PHE A 93 20.95 2.40 -28.81
N ILE A 94 20.61 1.15 -29.15
CA ILE A 94 20.19 0.14 -28.17
C ILE A 94 21.40 -0.72 -27.82
N THR A 95 21.75 -0.73 -26.54
CA THR A 95 22.82 -1.56 -25.98
C THR A 95 22.24 -2.83 -25.37
N ASP A 96 22.89 -3.99 -25.56
CA ASP A 96 22.46 -5.27 -24.98
C ASP A 96 22.30 -5.20 -23.48
N THR A 97 23.24 -4.57 -22.78
CA THR A 97 23.18 -4.38 -21.32
C THR A 97 22.02 -3.49 -20.91
N GLY A 98 21.73 -2.43 -21.66
CA GLY A 98 20.58 -1.55 -21.41
C GLY A 98 19.25 -2.28 -21.55
N LEU A 99 19.11 -3.17 -22.54
CA LEU A 99 17.90 -3.97 -22.74
C LEU A 99 17.69 -5.00 -21.61
N ILE A 100 18.76 -5.72 -21.26
CA ILE A 100 18.72 -6.73 -20.19
C ILE A 100 18.41 -6.07 -18.84
N THR A 101 19.12 -5.01 -18.50
CA THR A 101 18.91 -4.31 -17.21
C THR A 101 17.56 -3.60 -17.17
N GLY A 102 17.16 -2.96 -18.28
CA GLY A 102 15.87 -2.27 -18.39
C GLY A 102 14.69 -3.22 -18.27
N SER A 103 14.73 -4.38 -18.94
CA SER A 103 13.66 -5.37 -18.84
C SER A 103 13.57 -6.01 -17.45
N LYS A 104 14.71 -6.32 -16.80
CA LYS A 104 14.74 -6.77 -15.39
C LYS A 104 14.17 -5.71 -14.46
N ALA A 105 14.53 -4.43 -14.65
CA ALA A 105 14.01 -3.33 -13.85
C ALA A 105 12.49 -3.17 -13.99
N CYS A 106 11.94 -3.32 -15.20
CA CYS A 106 10.50 -3.34 -15.42
C CYS A 106 9.80 -4.48 -14.68
N LEU A 107 10.34 -5.70 -14.76
CA LEU A 107 9.80 -6.85 -14.05
C LEU A 107 9.88 -6.66 -12.52
N ARG A 108 10.98 -6.10 -12.01
CA ARG A 108 11.13 -5.76 -10.58
C ARG A 108 10.10 -4.71 -10.14
N LEU A 109 9.89 -3.66 -10.93
CA LEU A 109 8.88 -2.64 -10.63
C LEU A 109 7.48 -3.26 -10.45
N LEU A 110 7.07 -4.07 -11.43
CA LEU A 110 5.77 -4.76 -11.39
C LEU A 110 5.70 -5.76 -10.24
N GLY A 111 6.76 -6.54 -10.06
CA GLY A 111 6.84 -7.58 -9.05
C GLY A 111 6.84 -7.06 -7.62
N VAL A 112 7.36 -5.86 -7.37
CA VAL A 112 7.35 -5.20 -6.04
C VAL A 112 5.99 -4.55 -5.75
N ALA A 113 5.39 -3.90 -6.75
CA ALA A 113 4.14 -3.18 -6.56
C ALA A 113 2.95 -4.13 -6.30
N LEU A 114 2.86 -5.24 -7.03
CA LEU A 114 1.70 -6.13 -6.97
C LEU A 114 1.52 -6.84 -5.61
N PRO A 115 2.53 -7.44 -4.95
CA PRO A 115 2.36 -8.07 -3.65
C PRO A 115 1.91 -7.10 -2.56
N LEU A 116 2.43 -5.87 -2.58
CA LEU A 116 2.07 -4.84 -1.62
C LEU A 116 0.59 -4.45 -1.76
N ILE A 117 0.16 -4.23 -3.00
CA ILE A 117 -1.23 -3.88 -3.30
C ILE A 117 -2.17 -5.05 -2.99
N LEU A 118 -1.78 -6.27 -3.35
CA LEU A 118 -2.53 -7.47 -3.01
C LEU A 118 -2.75 -7.58 -1.48
N MET A 119 -1.70 -7.35 -0.70
CA MET A 119 -1.79 -7.35 0.76
C MET A 119 -2.78 -6.29 1.27
N LEU A 120 -2.77 -5.07 0.71
CA LEU A 120 -3.70 -4.00 1.09
C LEU A 120 -5.15 -4.34 0.73
N MET A 121 -5.39 -4.97 -0.42
CA MET A 121 -6.73 -5.39 -0.85
C MET A 121 -7.32 -6.50 0.03
N VAL A 122 -6.47 -7.39 0.57
CA VAL A 122 -6.90 -8.55 1.36
C VAL A 122 -6.87 -8.29 2.86
N THR A 123 -6.34 -7.12 3.31
CA THR A 123 -6.14 -6.83 4.73
C THR A 123 -6.68 -5.46 5.10
N LYS A 124 -7.56 -5.38 6.11
CA LYS A 124 -7.99 -4.10 6.67
C LYS A 124 -6.84 -3.43 7.41
N LEU A 125 -6.54 -2.18 7.10
CA LEU A 125 -5.46 -1.41 7.74
C LEU A 125 -5.62 -1.34 9.27
N ASN A 126 -6.86 -1.23 9.78
CA ASN A 126 -7.14 -1.26 11.22
C ASN A 126 -6.78 -2.61 11.85
N ASP A 127 -7.05 -3.72 11.16
CA ASP A 127 -6.71 -5.06 11.63
C ASP A 127 -5.20 -5.28 11.61
N LEU A 128 -4.51 -4.75 10.61
CA LEU A 128 -3.05 -4.77 10.52
C LEU A 128 -2.43 -4.02 11.70
N ALA A 129 -2.89 -2.79 11.98
CA ALA A 129 -2.38 -1.98 13.09
C ALA A 129 -2.57 -2.68 14.44
N ASN A 130 -3.74 -3.29 14.67
CA ASN A 130 -4.02 -4.04 15.90
C ASN A 130 -3.18 -5.33 16.00
N ALA A 131 -3.00 -6.05 14.91
CA ALA A 131 -2.16 -7.24 14.85
C ALA A 131 -0.68 -6.91 15.10
N CYS A 132 -0.19 -5.76 14.63
CA CYS A 132 1.17 -5.28 14.94
C CYS A 132 1.38 -5.05 16.44
N VAL A 133 0.38 -4.55 17.15
CA VAL A 133 0.46 -4.40 18.61
C VAL A 133 0.54 -5.76 19.30
N GLU A 134 -0.28 -6.72 18.85
CA GLU A 134 -0.37 -8.02 19.51
C GLU A 134 0.81 -8.94 19.20
N VAL A 135 1.21 -9.00 17.93
CA VAL A 135 2.24 -9.94 17.43
C VAL A 135 3.65 -9.32 17.47
N LEU A 136 3.81 -8.10 16.97
CA LEU A 136 5.11 -7.41 16.90
C LEU A 136 5.44 -6.59 18.15
N HIS A 137 4.55 -6.57 19.15
CA HIS A 137 4.75 -5.84 20.40
C HIS A 137 4.93 -4.32 20.23
N VAL A 138 4.42 -3.76 19.13
CA VAL A 138 4.43 -2.30 18.91
C VAL A 138 3.63 -1.61 20.02
N PRO A 139 4.15 -0.56 20.69
CA PRO A 139 3.40 0.17 21.71
C PRO A 139 2.06 0.66 21.17
N TYR A 140 0.99 0.38 21.92
CA TYR A 140 -0.39 0.68 21.49
C TYR A 140 -0.62 2.13 21.06
N ARG A 141 0.09 3.07 21.66
CA ARG A 141 -0.02 4.50 21.33
C ARG A 141 0.22 4.78 19.84
N TYR A 142 1.18 4.09 19.21
CA TYR A 142 1.48 4.27 17.78
C TYR A 142 0.36 3.69 16.88
N ALA A 143 -0.14 2.50 17.22
CA ALA A 143 -1.26 1.92 16.51
C ALA A 143 -2.54 2.75 16.65
N PHE A 144 -2.79 3.30 17.83
CA PHE A 144 -3.91 4.21 18.09
C PHE A 144 -3.78 5.48 17.25
N THR A 145 -2.61 6.12 17.25
CA THR A 145 -2.35 7.31 16.43
C THR A 145 -2.57 7.02 14.96
N PHE A 146 -2.03 5.92 14.46
CA PHE A 146 -2.16 5.51 13.05
C PHE A 146 -3.63 5.23 12.67
N THR A 147 -4.34 4.44 13.46
CA THR A 147 -5.76 4.13 13.18
C THR A 147 -6.67 5.35 13.31
N THR A 148 -6.36 6.28 14.23
CA THR A 148 -7.07 7.54 14.37
C THR A 148 -6.81 8.46 13.16
N ALA A 149 -5.57 8.55 12.69
CA ALA A 149 -5.22 9.30 11.49
C ALA A 149 -5.97 8.77 10.26
N LEU A 150 -5.99 7.44 10.05
CA LEU A 150 -6.75 6.81 8.96
C LEU A 150 -8.25 7.10 9.03
N ARG A 151 -8.82 7.16 10.23
CA ARG A 151 -10.23 7.53 10.44
C ARG A 151 -10.50 8.99 10.12
N PHE A 152 -9.56 9.87 10.43
CA PHE A 152 -9.72 11.30 10.21
C PHE A 152 -9.61 11.71 8.75
N VAL A 153 -8.87 10.97 7.91
CA VAL A 153 -8.74 11.28 6.47
C VAL A 153 -10.11 11.43 5.79
N PRO A 154 -11.04 10.45 5.83
CA PRO A 154 -12.35 10.62 5.21
C PRO A 154 -13.21 11.70 5.90
N VAL A 155 -13.09 11.87 7.23
CA VAL A 155 -13.83 12.90 7.98
C VAL A 155 -13.40 14.29 7.54
N PHE A 156 -12.11 14.55 7.43
CA PHE A 156 -11.59 15.84 6.97
C PHE A 156 -11.90 16.08 5.48
N GLY A 157 -11.94 15.02 4.67
CA GLY A 157 -12.38 15.11 3.28
C GLY A 157 -13.84 15.60 3.16
N GLN A 158 -14.73 15.04 3.95
CA GLN A 158 -16.15 15.47 4.00
C GLN A 158 -16.28 16.90 4.53
N GLU A 159 -15.54 17.26 5.56
CA GLU A 159 -15.56 18.60 6.14
C GLU A 159 -15.00 19.65 5.18
N MET A 160 -13.91 19.33 4.46
CA MET A 160 -13.38 20.19 3.42
C MET A 160 -14.43 20.44 2.33
N ASN A 161 -15.14 19.40 1.89
CA ASN A 161 -16.22 19.55 0.90
C ASN A 161 -17.33 20.46 1.42
N ALA A 162 -17.78 20.29 2.66
CA ALA A 162 -18.79 21.14 3.27
C ALA A 162 -18.35 22.61 3.37
N ILE A 163 -17.08 22.84 3.74
CA ILE A 163 -16.50 24.19 3.76
C ILE A 163 -16.46 24.80 2.36
N MET A 164 -16.06 24.01 1.36
CA MET A 164 -16.01 24.47 -0.03
C MET A 164 -17.41 24.79 -0.57
N GLU A 165 -18.41 23.97 -0.28
CA GLU A 165 -19.81 24.22 -0.63
C GLU A 165 -20.32 25.53 -0.01
N ALA A 166 -20.03 25.76 1.28
CA ALA A 166 -20.38 26.99 1.95
C ALA A 166 -19.69 28.23 1.34
N GLN A 167 -18.46 28.12 0.90
CA GLN A 167 -17.73 29.19 0.20
C GLN A 167 -18.28 29.41 -1.22
N THR A 168 -18.68 28.35 -1.91
CA THR A 168 -19.34 28.45 -3.22
C THR A 168 -20.66 29.22 -3.11
N ALA A 169 -21.45 28.99 -2.06
CA ALA A 169 -22.66 29.74 -1.77
C ALA A 169 -22.37 31.24 -1.50
N ARG A 170 -21.15 31.58 -1.09
CA ARG A 170 -20.67 32.99 -0.93
C ARG A 170 -20.06 33.56 -2.21
N GLY A 171 -20.15 32.85 -3.35
CA GLY A 171 -19.68 33.32 -4.65
C GLY A 171 -18.25 32.93 -5.02
N VAL A 172 -17.62 32.01 -4.29
CA VAL A 172 -16.28 31.51 -4.65
C VAL A 172 -16.42 30.43 -5.72
N GLU A 173 -15.84 30.65 -6.89
CA GLU A 173 -15.81 29.69 -7.99
C GLU A 173 -14.55 28.81 -7.92
N TYR A 174 -14.69 27.53 -7.53
CA TYR A 174 -13.62 26.55 -7.49
C TYR A 174 -13.36 25.87 -8.84
N ASP A 175 -14.32 25.97 -9.78
CA ASP A 175 -14.20 25.37 -11.11
C ASP A 175 -13.41 26.29 -12.05
N THR A 176 -12.09 26.23 -11.93
CA THR A 176 -11.15 26.99 -12.77
C THR A 176 -10.19 26.05 -13.48
N ARG A 177 -9.96 26.28 -14.78
CA ARG A 177 -8.98 25.53 -15.58
C ARG A 177 -7.52 25.81 -15.18
N ASN A 178 -7.24 26.91 -14.53
CA ASN A 178 -5.88 27.27 -14.13
C ASN A 178 -5.50 26.57 -12.82
N PRO A 179 -4.54 25.61 -12.82
CA PRO A 179 -4.17 24.86 -11.64
C PRO A 179 -3.61 25.72 -10.50
N VAL A 180 -2.88 26.80 -10.83
CA VAL A 180 -2.32 27.72 -9.85
C VAL A 180 -3.44 28.53 -9.16
N LYS A 181 -4.42 29.00 -9.93
CA LYS A 181 -5.59 29.70 -9.37
C LYS A 181 -6.41 28.74 -8.50
N LYS A 182 -6.62 27.49 -8.94
CA LYS A 182 -7.31 26.47 -8.16
C LYS A 182 -6.62 26.22 -6.81
N LEU A 183 -5.30 26.09 -6.82
CA LEU A 183 -4.53 25.90 -5.58
C LEU A 183 -4.69 27.10 -4.62
N LYS A 184 -4.61 28.34 -5.14
CA LYS A 184 -4.82 29.55 -4.33
C LYS A 184 -6.22 29.62 -3.73
N LEU A 185 -7.26 29.18 -4.45
CA LEU A 185 -8.64 29.15 -3.97
C LEU A 185 -8.85 28.07 -2.90
N MET A 186 -8.04 26.99 -2.87
CA MET A 186 -8.13 25.93 -1.87
C MET A 186 -7.45 26.29 -0.53
N LEU A 187 -6.59 27.33 -0.48
CA LEU A 187 -5.91 27.73 0.75
C LEU A 187 -6.85 28.32 1.82
N PRO A 188 -7.78 29.25 1.52
CA PRO A 188 -8.67 29.81 2.52
C PRO A 188 -9.52 28.78 3.26
N PRO A 189 -10.10 27.74 2.62
CA PRO A 189 -10.81 26.64 3.28
C PRO A 189 -9.96 25.82 4.25
N CYS A 190 -8.64 25.78 4.08
CA CYS A 190 -7.75 25.04 4.99
C CYS A 190 -7.73 25.66 6.41
N VAL A 191 -7.94 26.97 6.56
CA VAL A 191 -7.90 27.61 7.89
C VAL A 191 -9.06 27.14 8.79
N PRO A 192 -10.33 27.20 8.37
CA PRO A 192 -11.44 26.64 9.16
C PRO A 192 -11.27 25.14 9.40
N LEU A 193 -10.77 24.38 8.40
CA LEU A 193 -10.52 22.96 8.56
C LEU A 193 -9.47 22.67 9.64
N LEU A 194 -8.38 23.44 9.69
CA LEU A 194 -7.35 23.29 10.72
C LEU A 194 -7.91 23.59 12.12
N ILE A 195 -8.69 24.65 12.28
CA ILE A 195 -9.31 25.00 13.56
C ILE A 195 -10.24 23.88 14.02
N SER A 196 -11.09 23.37 13.13
CA SER A 196 -11.98 22.25 13.44
C SER A 196 -11.21 20.96 13.76
N SER A 197 -10.10 20.69 13.03
CA SER A 197 -9.26 19.50 13.24
C SER A 197 -8.61 19.49 14.62
N VAL A 198 -8.12 20.64 15.13
CA VAL A 198 -7.58 20.76 16.49
C VAL A 198 -8.65 20.43 17.52
N GLY A 199 -9.84 21.03 17.40
CA GLY A 199 -10.94 20.74 18.34
C GLY A 199 -11.36 19.27 18.34
N LYS A 200 -11.38 18.60 17.19
CA LYS A 200 -11.66 17.14 17.10
C LYS A 200 -10.54 16.30 17.72
N THR A 201 -9.29 16.72 17.54
CA THR A 201 -8.15 16.02 18.13
C THR A 201 -8.18 16.11 19.66
N ASP A 202 -8.45 17.28 20.20
CA ASP A 202 -8.57 17.51 21.65
C ASP A 202 -9.73 16.69 22.25
N ALA A 203 -10.90 16.72 21.60
CA ALA A 203 -12.04 15.92 22.03
C ALA A 203 -11.74 14.41 21.98
N THR A 204 -11.01 13.95 20.96
CA THR A 204 -10.60 12.54 20.84
C THR A 204 -9.58 12.16 21.90
N ALA A 205 -8.62 13.03 22.22
CA ALA A 205 -7.64 12.82 23.27
C ALA A 205 -8.31 12.72 24.64
N LEU A 206 -9.19 13.68 24.96
CA LEU A 206 -9.95 13.67 26.21
C LEU A 206 -10.81 12.41 26.34
N ALA A 207 -11.51 12.02 25.29
CA ALA A 207 -12.32 10.80 25.30
C ALA A 207 -11.47 9.53 25.46
N ALA A 208 -10.27 9.49 24.92
CA ALA A 208 -9.34 8.38 25.06
C ALA A 208 -8.82 8.29 26.52
N GLU A 209 -8.47 9.43 27.12
CA GLU A 209 -8.05 9.50 28.53
C GLU A 209 -9.15 9.05 29.50
N GLN A 210 -10.37 9.52 29.31
CA GLN A 210 -11.52 9.12 30.10
C GLN A 210 -11.81 7.61 29.99
N ARG A 211 -11.48 6.99 28.88
CA ARG A 211 -11.59 5.53 28.65
C ARG A 211 -10.39 4.74 29.16
N GLY A 212 -9.48 5.37 29.89
CA GLY A 212 -8.32 4.70 30.49
C GLY A 212 -7.24 4.33 29.46
N PHE A 213 -6.99 5.18 28.47
CA PHE A 213 -5.99 4.93 27.43
C PHE A 213 -4.63 4.50 27.98
N TYR A 214 -4.16 5.17 29.04
CA TYR A 214 -2.88 4.87 29.68
C TYR A 214 -2.89 3.61 30.56
N LEU A 215 -4.07 3.14 30.97
CA LEU A 215 -4.25 1.93 31.76
C LEU A 215 -4.37 0.66 30.90
N ARG A 216 -4.34 0.82 29.58
CA ARG A 216 -4.51 -0.29 28.65
C ARG A 216 -3.33 -1.25 28.70
N THR A 217 -3.64 -2.52 28.94
CA THR A 217 -2.71 -3.65 28.89
C THR A 217 -3.01 -4.52 27.65
N ARG A 218 -2.15 -5.49 27.34
CA ARG A 218 -2.40 -6.48 26.29
C ARG A 218 -3.69 -7.28 26.51
N ALA A 219 -4.00 -7.56 27.76
CA ALA A 219 -5.22 -8.28 28.13
C ALA A 219 -6.52 -7.51 27.81
N SER A 220 -6.44 -6.17 27.68
CA SER A 220 -7.57 -5.29 27.35
C SER A 220 -7.95 -5.32 25.86
N SER A 221 -7.26 -6.10 25.03
CA SER A 221 -7.57 -6.18 23.59
C SER A 221 -8.84 -6.99 23.36
N TYR A 222 -9.85 -6.37 22.74
CA TYR A 222 -11.11 -7.03 22.36
C TYR A 222 -10.90 -8.01 21.22
N LYS A 223 -10.15 -7.62 20.20
CA LYS A 223 -9.87 -8.46 19.00
C LYS A 223 -8.48 -9.05 19.14
N ARG A 224 -8.40 -10.36 19.14
CA ARG A 224 -7.14 -11.11 19.22
C ARG A 224 -6.78 -11.69 17.88
N TYR A 225 -5.50 -11.74 17.59
CA TYR A 225 -4.92 -12.28 16.33
C TYR A 225 -3.97 -13.44 16.62
N PRO A 226 -4.50 -14.60 17.12
CA PRO A 226 -3.66 -15.75 17.44
C PRO A 226 -2.99 -16.28 16.17
N ILE A 227 -1.72 -16.64 16.28
CA ILE A 227 -0.99 -17.32 15.21
C ILE A 227 -1.50 -18.76 15.16
N LYS A 228 -2.04 -19.16 14.02
CA LYS A 228 -2.55 -20.51 13.75
C LYS A 228 -1.52 -21.35 13.00
N GLY A 229 -1.72 -22.67 12.93
CA GLY A 229 -0.83 -23.56 12.17
C GLY A 229 -0.66 -23.17 10.70
N LEU A 230 -1.73 -22.65 10.06
CA LEU A 230 -1.65 -22.11 8.69
C LEU A 230 -0.71 -20.89 8.57
N ASP A 231 -0.67 -20.03 9.60
CA ASP A 231 0.22 -18.88 9.61
C ASP A 231 1.68 -19.31 9.66
N ILE A 232 1.99 -20.36 10.41
CA ILE A 232 3.34 -20.93 10.49
C ILE A 232 3.75 -21.55 9.14
N ALA A 233 2.84 -22.26 8.46
CA ALA A 233 3.09 -22.80 7.14
C ALA A 233 3.42 -21.68 6.13
N VAL A 234 2.65 -20.58 6.15
CA VAL A 234 2.91 -19.43 5.27
C VAL A 234 4.23 -18.74 5.60
N LEU A 235 4.63 -18.67 6.88
CA LEU A 235 5.95 -18.15 7.27
C LEU A 235 7.09 -19.02 6.75
N ILE A 236 6.94 -20.35 6.80
CA ILE A 236 7.93 -21.29 6.23
C ILE A 236 8.04 -21.08 4.71
N VAL A 237 6.91 -20.98 4.02
CA VAL A 237 6.88 -20.67 2.58
C VAL A 237 7.53 -19.31 2.30
N SER A 238 7.30 -18.30 3.14
CA SER A 238 7.92 -16.99 3.00
C SER A 238 9.46 -17.04 3.07
N ILE A 239 9.97 -17.83 4.01
CA ILE A 239 11.43 -18.05 4.15
C ILE A 239 11.97 -18.82 2.93
N ALA A 240 11.26 -19.85 2.46
CA ALA A 240 11.64 -20.58 1.26
C ALA A 240 11.66 -19.69 0.01
N LEU A 241 10.71 -18.77 -0.13
CA LEU A 241 10.69 -17.79 -1.24
C LEU A 241 11.92 -16.86 -1.21
N ILE A 242 12.34 -16.39 -0.03
CA ILE A 242 13.56 -15.60 0.11
C ILE A 242 14.79 -16.44 -0.28
N ALA A 243 14.86 -17.70 0.17
CA ALA A 243 15.95 -18.61 -0.19
C ALA A 243 16.02 -18.89 -1.70
N ILE A 244 14.88 -19.06 -2.35
CA ILE A 244 14.80 -19.19 -3.82
C ILE A 244 15.32 -17.93 -4.49
N GLY A 245 14.91 -16.74 -4.02
CA GLY A 245 15.40 -15.47 -4.56
C GLY A 245 16.92 -15.29 -4.40
N PHE A 246 17.52 -15.87 -3.37
CA PHE A 246 18.97 -15.84 -3.16
C PHE A 246 19.74 -16.84 -4.06
N LEU A 247 19.09 -17.96 -4.44
CA LEU A 247 19.70 -19.01 -5.28
C LEU A 247 19.66 -18.65 -6.78
N PHE A 248 18.72 -17.82 -7.22
CA PHE A 248 18.44 -17.46 -8.60
C PHE A 248 18.57 -15.95 -8.85
#